data_a41b8780199150004a3c01b4ab4fea43
#
_entry.id   a41b8780199150004a3c01b4ab4fea43
#
_cell.length_a   1.000
_cell.length_b   1.000
_cell.length_c   1.000
_cell.angle_alpha   90.00
_cell.angle_beta   90.00
_cell.angle_gamma   90.00
#
_symmetry.space_group_name_H-M   'P 1'
#
loop_
_entity.id
_entity.type
_entity.pdbx_description
1 polymer ?
#
loop_
_entity_poly.entity_id
_entity_poly.type
_entity_poly.pdbx_seq_one_letter_code
_entity_poly.pdbx_strand_id
1 'polypeptide(L)'
;MNYPKSFTDLVECFKRLPGIGGKSAERLAYHVLSMDKEYVQEFANVLSHFQDNIHYCKKCGHICEGELCEICKDETRDQSVICVVESPKDVFAMEKVREYHGLYHVLHGTISMIDGKTIDDLNINSLFERLDGVKEVIIATNPTREGETTALFLAKLLAKKGIETSR
;
A
#
# COMPACT_ATOMS: atom_id res chain seq x y z
N MET A 1 7.96 -42.31 -1.88
CA MET A 1 9.13 -41.78 -1.15
C MET A 1 8.73 -40.38 -0.70
N ASN A 2 8.78 -40.08 0.58
CA ASN A 2 8.39 -38.78 1.09
C ASN A 2 9.64 -37.89 1.23
N TYR A 3 9.49 -36.60 0.96
CA TYR A 3 10.56 -35.63 1.20
C TYR A 3 10.93 -35.56 2.68
N PRO A 4 12.18 -35.20 3.01
CA PRO A 4 12.56 -34.90 4.40
C PRO A 4 11.67 -33.80 4.99
N LYS A 5 11.41 -33.87 6.30
CA LYS A 5 10.49 -32.93 6.98
C LYS A 5 10.87 -31.48 6.74
N SER A 6 12.14 -31.10 6.88
CA SER A 6 12.61 -29.71 6.68
C SER A 6 12.34 -29.20 5.26
N PHE A 7 12.42 -30.07 4.25
CA PHE A 7 12.09 -29.71 2.87
C PHE A 7 10.59 -29.46 2.74
N THR A 8 9.76 -30.35 3.28
CA THR A 8 8.31 -30.22 3.25
C THR A 8 7.85 -28.93 3.98
N ASP A 9 8.44 -28.65 5.15
CA ASP A 9 8.12 -27.44 5.92
C ASP A 9 8.41 -26.16 5.11
N LEU A 10 9.54 -26.12 4.40
CA LEU A 10 9.88 -24.97 3.53
C LEU A 10 8.92 -24.84 2.33
N VAL A 11 8.53 -25.96 1.71
CA VAL A 11 7.53 -25.98 0.64
C VAL A 11 6.19 -25.43 1.14
N GLU A 12 5.74 -25.83 2.31
CA GLU A 12 4.51 -25.31 2.91
C GLU A 12 4.58 -23.81 3.23
N CYS A 13 5.75 -23.30 3.63
CA CYS A 13 5.96 -21.85 3.81
C CYS A 13 5.77 -21.10 2.49
N PHE A 14 6.37 -21.59 1.40
CA PHE A 14 6.21 -20.95 0.07
C PHE A 14 4.77 -21.02 -0.46
N LYS A 15 4.04 -22.12 -0.20
CA LYS A 15 2.64 -22.27 -0.60
C LYS A 15 1.69 -21.26 0.06
N ARG A 16 2.05 -20.67 1.20
CA ARG A 16 1.28 -19.61 1.84
C ARG A 16 1.34 -18.28 1.08
N LEU A 17 2.30 -18.13 0.18
CA LEU A 17 2.42 -16.92 -0.62
C LEU A 17 1.40 -16.96 -1.78
N PRO A 18 0.66 -15.84 -2.03
CA PRO A 18 -0.33 -15.79 -3.08
C PRO A 18 0.32 -16.04 -4.46
N GLY A 19 -0.34 -16.85 -5.28
CA GLY A 19 0.17 -17.21 -6.61
C GLY A 19 1.23 -18.31 -6.63
N ILE A 20 1.67 -18.84 -5.48
CA ILE A 20 2.63 -19.93 -5.40
C ILE A 20 1.89 -21.27 -5.20
N GLY A 21 1.80 -22.05 -6.28
CA GLY A 21 1.29 -23.43 -6.24
C GLY A 21 2.36 -24.45 -5.82
N GLY A 22 1.94 -25.72 -5.57
CA GLY A 22 2.82 -26.79 -5.08
C GLY A 22 4.09 -26.98 -5.90
N LYS A 23 3.99 -27.07 -7.24
CA LYS A 23 5.16 -27.24 -8.14
C LYS A 23 6.14 -26.06 -8.05
N SER A 24 5.63 -24.85 -7.96
CA SER A 24 6.47 -23.65 -7.82
C SER A 24 7.15 -23.62 -6.46
N ALA A 25 6.42 -23.97 -5.39
CA ALA A 25 6.96 -24.05 -4.04
C ALA A 25 8.09 -25.09 -3.91
N GLU A 26 7.91 -26.28 -4.51
CA GLU A 26 8.97 -27.29 -4.56
C GLU A 26 10.21 -26.80 -5.31
N ARG A 27 10.04 -26.16 -6.46
CA ARG A 27 11.15 -25.57 -7.21
C ARG A 27 11.89 -24.51 -6.44
N LEU A 28 11.19 -23.65 -5.69
CA LEU A 28 11.80 -22.65 -4.81
C LEU A 28 12.59 -23.31 -3.67
N ALA A 29 12.03 -24.37 -3.04
CA ALA A 29 12.73 -25.11 -1.97
C ALA A 29 14.03 -25.78 -2.48
N TYR A 30 14.01 -26.36 -3.68
CA TYR A 30 15.23 -26.88 -4.31
C TYR A 30 16.25 -25.79 -4.61
N HIS A 31 15.79 -24.62 -5.04
CA HIS A 31 16.70 -23.50 -5.28
C HIS A 31 17.37 -23.05 -3.99
N VAL A 32 16.62 -22.89 -2.90
CA VAL A 32 17.17 -22.53 -1.58
C VAL A 32 18.20 -23.57 -1.12
N LEU A 33 17.99 -24.87 -1.37
CA LEU A 33 18.94 -25.92 -1.03
C LEU A 33 20.30 -25.74 -1.73
N SER A 34 20.31 -25.13 -2.91
CA SER A 34 21.53 -24.86 -3.71
C SER A 34 22.17 -23.50 -3.45
N MET A 35 21.54 -22.63 -2.63
CA MET A 35 22.08 -21.30 -2.30
C MET A 35 23.14 -21.40 -1.21
N ASP A 36 24.04 -20.43 -1.19
CA ASP A 36 25.01 -20.28 -0.09
C ASP A 36 24.30 -20.02 1.24
N LYS A 37 24.81 -20.63 2.30
CA LYS A 37 24.21 -20.54 3.64
C LYS A 37 24.11 -19.11 4.15
N GLU A 38 25.10 -18.29 3.85
CA GLU A 38 25.14 -16.87 4.24
C GLU A 38 23.99 -16.08 3.59
N TYR A 39 23.74 -16.33 2.31
CA TYR A 39 22.65 -15.68 1.57
C TYR A 39 21.27 -16.12 2.09
N VAL A 40 21.11 -17.40 2.43
CA VAL A 40 19.88 -17.91 3.04
C VAL A 40 19.63 -17.24 4.39
N GLN A 41 20.69 -17.07 5.20
CA GLN A 41 20.60 -16.41 6.50
C GLN A 41 20.24 -14.93 6.38
N GLU A 42 20.83 -14.22 5.43
CA GLU A 42 20.48 -12.82 5.12
C GLU A 42 19.00 -12.70 4.71
N PHE A 43 18.54 -13.55 3.80
CA PHE A 43 17.15 -13.58 3.37
C PHE A 43 16.18 -13.82 4.53
N ALA A 44 16.50 -14.79 5.41
CA ALA A 44 15.69 -15.07 6.58
C ALA A 44 15.64 -13.87 7.55
N ASN A 45 16.77 -13.18 7.73
CA ASN A 45 16.84 -11.99 8.57
C ASN A 45 15.98 -10.83 8.00
N VAL A 46 16.07 -10.58 6.69
CA VAL A 46 15.24 -9.56 6.03
C VAL A 46 13.75 -9.87 6.20
N LEU A 47 13.34 -11.12 5.98
CA LEU A 47 11.95 -11.53 6.15
C LEU A 47 11.46 -11.35 7.59
N SER A 48 12.27 -11.73 8.58
CA SER A 48 11.87 -11.69 9.99
C SER A 48 11.70 -10.26 10.53
N HIS A 49 12.44 -9.28 9.98
CA HIS A 49 12.40 -7.89 10.44
C HIS A 49 11.57 -6.96 9.53
N PHE A 50 11.10 -7.47 8.39
CA PHE A 50 10.40 -6.64 7.41
C PHE A 50 9.16 -5.95 8.01
N GLN A 51 8.34 -6.67 8.76
CA GLN A 51 7.11 -6.13 9.36
C GLN A 51 7.39 -5.17 10.51
N ASP A 52 8.52 -5.34 11.21
CA ASP A 52 8.91 -4.45 12.32
C ASP A 52 9.44 -3.10 11.81
N ASN A 53 10.04 -3.09 10.63
CA ASN A 53 10.66 -1.91 10.05
C ASN A 53 9.70 -1.08 9.17
N ILE A 54 8.65 -1.70 8.63
CA ILE A 54 7.69 -1.02 7.73
C ILE A 54 6.44 -0.60 8.50
N HIS A 55 6.14 0.68 8.45
CA HIS A 55 4.96 1.29 9.07
C HIS A 55 4.16 2.09 8.05
N TYR A 56 2.97 2.51 8.44
CA TYR A 56 2.22 3.49 7.68
C TYR A 56 2.58 4.91 8.13
N CYS A 57 2.86 5.78 7.17
CA CYS A 57 3.12 7.19 7.39
C CYS A 57 1.94 7.82 8.16
N LYS A 58 2.22 8.42 9.31
CA LYS A 58 1.19 9.03 10.17
C LYS A 58 0.38 10.13 9.47
N LYS A 59 0.97 10.77 8.45
CA LYS A 59 0.34 11.88 7.72
C LYS A 59 -0.50 11.41 6.53
N CYS A 60 -0.02 10.46 5.74
CA CYS A 60 -0.67 10.11 4.46
C CYS A 60 -1.06 8.64 4.31
N GLY A 61 -0.66 7.75 5.23
CA GLY A 61 -0.93 6.32 5.14
C GLY A 61 -0.06 5.55 4.14
N HIS A 62 0.92 6.19 3.46
CA HIS A 62 1.88 5.48 2.63
C HIS A 62 2.86 4.68 3.49
N ILE A 63 3.46 3.61 2.95
CA ILE A 63 4.45 2.83 3.69
C ILE A 63 5.78 3.58 3.85
N CYS A 64 6.41 3.44 5.02
CA CYS A 64 7.71 4.06 5.35
C CYS A 64 8.39 3.29 6.48
N GLU A 65 9.67 3.56 6.71
CA GLU A 65 10.45 3.01 7.85
C GLU A 65 10.40 3.90 9.09
N GLY A 66 9.88 5.11 9.00
CA GLY A 66 9.78 6.04 10.11
C GLY A 66 8.37 6.57 10.31
N GLU A 67 8.22 7.65 11.04
CA GLU A 67 6.91 8.27 11.28
C GLU A 67 6.29 8.88 10.02
N LEU A 68 7.12 9.46 9.14
CA LEU A 68 6.70 10.08 7.89
C LEU A 68 7.45 9.47 6.71
N CYS A 69 6.76 9.30 5.59
CA CYS A 69 7.37 8.88 4.33
C CYS A 69 8.15 10.04 3.68
N GLU A 70 9.04 9.71 2.73
CA GLU A 70 9.89 10.67 2.04
C GLU A 70 9.06 11.76 1.33
N ILE A 71 7.90 11.40 0.77
CA ILE A 71 6.99 12.35 0.13
C ILE A 71 6.45 13.39 1.14
N CYS A 72 6.09 12.96 2.34
CA CYS A 72 5.56 13.85 3.37
C CYS A 72 6.64 14.69 4.07
N LYS A 73 7.92 14.30 3.97
CA LYS A 73 9.08 15.06 4.45
C LYS A 73 9.56 16.09 3.44
N ASP A 74 9.26 15.91 2.17
CA ASP A 74 9.73 16.78 1.09
C ASP A 74 8.91 18.09 1.05
N GLU A 75 9.46 19.13 1.61
CA GLU A 75 8.87 20.47 1.67
C GLU A 75 8.84 21.19 0.32
N THR A 76 9.54 20.67 -0.69
CA THR A 76 9.55 21.24 -2.05
C THR A 76 8.31 20.89 -2.85
N ARG A 77 7.52 19.90 -2.39
CA ARG A 77 6.28 19.49 -3.04
C ARG A 77 5.14 20.50 -2.83
N ASP A 78 4.25 20.56 -3.79
CA ASP A 78 3.04 21.41 -3.69
C ASP A 78 2.11 20.90 -2.60
N GLN A 79 2.06 21.65 -1.50
CA GLN A 79 1.24 21.32 -0.34
C GLN A 79 -0.26 21.63 -0.57
N SER A 80 -0.60 22.32 -1.65
CA SER A 80 -1.98 22.75 -1.95
C SER A 80 -2.78 21.69 -2.71
N VAL A 81 -2.14 20.59 -3.19
CA VAL A 81 -2.78 19.54 -3.97
C VAL A 81 -2.51 18.17 -3.34
N ILE A 82 -3.57 17.39 -3.11
CA ILE A 82 -3.48 16.02 -2.59
C ILE A 82 -4.09 15.04 -3.58
N CYS A 83 -3.32 14.04 -4.01
CA CYS A 83 -3.81 12.90 -4.78
C CYS A 83 -4.20 11.75 -3.83
N VAL A 84 -5.48 11.40 -3.81
CA VAL A 84 -6.03 10.33 -2.99
C VAL A 84 -6.06 9.03 -3.78
N VAL A 85 -5.42 7.98 -3.25
CA VAL A 85 -5.30 6.65 -3.86
C VAL A 85 -5.79 5.56 -2.93
N GLU A 86 -6.08 4.37 -3.47
CA GLU A 86 -6.61 3.24 -2.69
C GLU A 86 -5.54 2.54 -1.85
N SER A 87 -4.31 2.42 -2.39
CA SER A 87 -3.26 1.64 -1.75
C SER A 87 -1.87 2.24 -1.93
N PRO A 88 -0.88 1.88 -1.08
CA PRO A 88 0.50 2.35 -1.21
C PRO A 88 1.15 2.02 -2.56
N LYS A 89 0.77 0.90 -3.21
CA LYS A 89 1.29 0.52 -4.54
C LYS A 89 0.95 1.54 -5.62
N ASP A 90 -0.19 2.23 -5.48
CA ASP A 90 -0.64 3.24 -6.45
C ASP A 90 0.25 4.48 -6.38
N VAL A 91 0.70 4.88 -5.18
CA VAL A 91 1.70 5.95 -4.99
C VAL A 91 2.98 5.61 -5.74
N PHE A 92 3.52 4.39 -5.58
CA PHE A 92 4.72 3.97 -6.29
C PHE A 92 4.55 3.98 -7.81
N ALA A 93 3.37 3.60 -8.29
CA ALA A 93 3.08 3.61 -9.72
C ALA A 93 3.09 5.04 -10.28
N MET A 94 2.49 6.00 -9.57
CA MET A 94 2.46 7.41 -9.97
C MET A 94 3.83 8.07 -9.87
N GLU A 95 4.58 7.82 -8.80
CA GLU A 95 5.93 8.39 -8.62
C GLU A 95 6.94 7.92 -9.68
N LYS A 96 6.72 6.75 -10.31
CA LYS A 96 7.55 6.30 -11.43
C LYS A 96 7.47 7.23 -12.64
N VAL A 97 6.35 7.91 -12.86
CA VAL A 97 6.15 8.83 -13.99
C VAL A 97 6.86 10.17 -13.74
N ARG A 98 7.04 10.56 -12.47
CA ARG A 98 7.72 11.79 -12.04
C ARG A 98 7.13 13.11 -12.56
N GLU A 99 5.85 13.11 -12.91
CA GLU A 99 5.15 14.31 -13.38
C GLU A 99 4.30 14.98 -12.31
N TYR A 100 3.95 14.24 -11.25
CA TYR A 100 3.16 14.75 -10.16
C TYR A 100 4.04 15.24 -9.01
N HIS A 101 3.86 16.49 -8.61
CA HIS A 101 4.67 17.15 -7.58
C HIS A 101 3.86 17.52 -6.31
N GLY A 102 2.60 17.12 -6.22
CA GLY A 102 1.77 17.30 -5.03
C GLY A 102 1.97 16.22 -3.98
N LEU A 103 1.09 16.19 -3.01
CA LEU A 103 1.07 15.22 -1.92
C LEU A 103 0.15 14.05 -2.24
N TYR A 104 0.33 12.93 -1.54
CA TYR A 104 -0.57 11.78 -1.63
C TYR A 104 -1.32 11.53 -0.32
N HIS A 105 -2.43 10.81 -0.44
CA HIS A 105 -3.14 10.24 0.68
C HIS A 105 -3.67 8.84 0.32
N VAL A 106 -3.38 7.87 1.18
CA VAL A 106 -3.73 6.46 0.96
C VAL A 106 -4.92 6.07 1.82
N LEU A 107 -5.99 5.59 1.19
CA LEU A 107 -7.23 5.19 1.85
C LEU A 107 -7.17 3.82 2.52
N HIS A 108 -6.26 2.95 2.11
CA HIS A 108 -6.17 1.53 2.50
C HIS A 108 -7.38 0.68 2.06
N GLY A 109 -8.01 1.04 0.97
CA GLY A 109 -9.11 0.30 0.36
C GLY A 109 -10.18 1.19 -0.24
N THR A 110 -11.35 0.58 -0.42
CA THR A 110 -12.56 1.20 -0.98
C THR A 110 -13.77 0.81 -0.16
N ILE A 111 -14.86 1.58 -0.26
CA ILE A 111 -16.16 1.19 0.26
C ILE A 111 -16.63 -0.04 -0.54
N SER A 112 -16.91 -1.15 0.14
CA SER A 112 -17.37 -2.39 -0.47
C SER A 112 -18.50 -3.00 0.36
N MET A 113 -19.69 -3.00 -0.20
CA MET A 113 -20.86 -3.65 0.45
C MET A 113 -20.70 -5.18 0.49
N ILE A 114 -19.99 -5.75 -0.48
CA ILE A 114 -19.77 -7.20 -0.57
C ILE A 114 -18.82 -7.66 0.54
N ASP A 115 -17.76 -6.89 0.80
CA ASP A 115 -16.77 -7.20 1.84
C ASP A 115 -17.13 -6.60 3.20
N GLY A 116 -18.28 -5.94 3.30
CA GLY A 116 -18.72 -5.25 4.51
C GLY A 116 -17.84 -4.04 4.91
N LYS A 117 -17.05 -3.51 3.99
CA LYS A 117 -16.19 -2.34 4.23
C LYS A 117 -16.98 -1.06 4.09
N THR A 118 -16.97 -0.28 5.16
CA THR A 118 -17.62 1.03 5.26
C THR A 118 -16.61 2.16 5.16
N ILE A 119 -17.09 3.39 5.24
CA ILE A 119 -16.25 4.58 5.27
C ILE A 119 -15.33 4.62 6.49
N ASP A 120 -15.77 4.07 7.61
CA ASP A 120 -15.03 4.08 8.88
C ASP A 120 -13.81 3.13 8.86
N ASP A 121 -13.80 2.18 7.91
CA ASP A 121 -12.68 1.26 7.70
C ASP A 121 -11.58 1.85 6.82
N LEU A 122 -11.82 3.04 6.26
CA LEU A 122 -10.88 3.74 5.38
C LEU A 122 -10.13 4.84 6.13
N ASN A 123 -8.90 5.09 5.69
CA ASN A 123 -8.07 6.17 6.23
C ASN A 123 -8.55 7.56 5.76
N ILE A 124 -9.78 7.92 6.10
CA ILE A 124 -10.41 9.19 5.66
C ILE A 124 -10.24 10.28 6.71
N ASN A 125 -10.31 9.96 7.99
CA ASN A 125 -10.20 10.96 9.06
C ASN A 125 -8.89 11.74 8.98
N SER A 126 -7.78 11.05 8.77
CA SER A 126 -6.47 11.70 8.61
C SER A 126 -6.34 12.54 7.33
N LEU A 127 -7.14 12.27 6.28
CA LEU A 127 -7.25 13.18 5.15
C LEU A 127 -7.86 14.51 5.57
N PHE A 128 -8.95 14.46 6.31
CA PHE A 128 -9.67 15.67 6.74
C PHE A 128 -8.88 16.53 7.73
N GLU A 129 -7.99 15.94 8.52
CA GLU A 129 -7.09 16.62 9.45
C GLU A 129 -6.01 17.46 8.75
N ARG A 130 -5.77 17.23 7.47
CA ARG A 130 -4.69 17.86 6.69
C ARG A 130 -5.18 18.73 5.51
N LEU A 131 -6.44 19.09 5.48
CA LEU A 131 -7.01 19.92 4.42
C LEU A 131 -6.73 21.40 4.55
N ASP A 132 -6.13 21.86 5.64
CA ASP A 132 -5.76 23.26 5.80
C ASP A 132 -4.75 23.68 4.72
N GLY A 133 -5.08 24.74 3.98
CA GLY A 133 -4.28 25.23 2.84
C GLY A 133 -4.40 24.41 1.56
N VAL A 134 -5.13 23.27 1.57
CA VAL A 134 -5.36 22.45 0.37
C VAL A 134 -6.44 23.11 -0.49
N LYS A 135 -6.16 23.26 -1.78
CA LYS A 135 -7.05 23.85 -2.78
C LYS A 135 -7.77 22.77 -3.58
N GLU A 136 -7.06 21.70 -3.91
CA GLU A 136 -7.57 20.62 -4.76
C GLU A 136 -7.24 19.24 -4.18
N VAL A 137 -8.20 18.33 -4.29
CA VAL A 137 -8.01 16.90 -4.05
C VAL A 137 -8.31 16.12 -5.32
N ILE A 138 -7.27 15.50 -5.89
CA ILE A 138 -7.40 14.60 -7.04
C ILE A 138 -7.80 13.21 -6.50
N ILE A 139 -8.98 12.72 -6.85
CA ILE A 139 -9.46 11.42 -6.38
C ILE A 139 -9.08 10.36 -7.40
N ALA A 140 -7.94 9.69 -7.22
CA ALA A 140 -7.38 8.69 -8.12
C ALA A 140 -7.64 7.24 -7.65
N THR A 141 -8.91 6.95 -7.31
CA THR A 141 -9.35 5.57 -7.07
C THR A 141 -9.45 4.81 -8.38
N ASN A 142 -9.32 3.48 -8.32
CA ASN A 142 -9.41 2.63 -9.50
C ASN A 142 -10.80 2.72 -10.17
N PRO A 143 -10.91 2.50 -11.49
CA PRO A 143 -12.17 2.55 -12.24
C PRO A 143 -13.00 1.26 -12.03
N THR A 144 -13.17 0.87 -10.77
CA THR A 144 -14.03 -0.22 -10.32
C THR A 144 -15.32 0.36 -9.74
N ARG A 145 -16.35 -0.46 -9.60
CA ARG A 145 -17.62 -0.03 -8.97
C ARG A 145 -17.40 0.51 -7.55
N GLU A 146 -16.57 -0.16 -6.78
CA GLU A 146 -16.19 0.20 -5.41
C GLU A 146 -15.38 1.51 -5.40
N GLY A 147 -14.40 1.65 -6.32
CA GLY A 147 -13.59 2.86 -6.46
C GLY A 147 -14.43 4.07 -6.86
N GLU A 148 -15.37 3.91 -7.81
CA GLU A 148 -16.31 4.97 -8.21
C GLU A 148 -17.23 5.38 -7.05
N THR A 149 -17.77 4.42 -6.31
CA THR A 149 -18.61 4.68 -5.13
C THR A 149 -17.84 5.47 -4.08
N THR A 150 -16.59 5.06 -3.81
CA THR A 150 -15.70 5.74 -2.86
C THR A 150 -15.38 7.16 -3.31
N ALA A 151 -15.09 7.36 -4.61
CA ALA A 151 -14.82 8.67 -5.17
C ALA A 151 -16.00 9.63 -5.05
N LEU A 152 -17.20 9.17 -5.41
CA LEU A 152 -18.41 9.98 -5.30
C LEU A 152 -18.71 10.38 -3.84
N PHE A 153 -18.45 9.47 -2.92
CA PHE A 153 -18.63 9.75 -1.50
C PHE A 153 -17.62 10.80 -1.01
N LEU A 154 -16.33 10.63 -1.32
CA LEU A 154 -15.29 11.57 -0.97
C LEU A 154 -15.53 12.96 -1.56
N ALA A 155 -15.89 13.05 -2.84
CA ALA A 155 -16.19 14.30 -3.51
C ALA A 155 -17.32 15.08 -2.79
N LYS A 156 -18.39 14.37 -2.36
CA LYS A 156 -19.47 14.99 -1.59
C LYS A 156 -19.00 15.53 -0.22
N LEU A 157 -18.11 14.81 0.46
CA LEU A 157 -17.58 15.25 1.74
C LEU A 157 -16.65 16.46 1.59
N LEU A 158 -15.76 16.44 0.60
CA LEU A 158 -14.79 17.50 0.31
C LEU A 158 -15.50 18.78 -0.15
N ALA A 159 -16.56 18.65 -0.97
CA ALA A 159 -17.37 19.79 -1.38
C ALA A 159 -18.00 20.54 -0.20
N LYS A 160 -18.41 19.84 0.87
CA LYS A 160 -18.91 20.46 2.12
C LYS A 160 -17.84 21.28 2.84
N LYS A 161 -16.56 21.02 2.57
CA LYS A 161 -15.41 21.75 3.11
C LYS A 161 -14.92 22.85 2.17
N GLY A 162 -15.53 23.01 1.01
CA GLY A 162 -15.12 23.99 0.00
C GLY A 162 -13.86 23.62 -0.77
N ILE A 163 -13.47 22.35 -0.77
CA ILE A 163 -12.30 21.84 -1.48
C ILE A 163 -12.70 21.43 -2.90
N GLU A 164 -11.96 21.90 -3.90
CA GLU A 164 -12.12 21.47 -5.29
C GLU A 164 -11.71 20.00 -5.45
N THR A 165 -12.44 19.25 -6.26
CA THR A 165 -12.13 17.84 -6.52
C THR A 165 -12.08 17.56 -8.01
N SER A 166 -11.04 16.80 -8.43
CA SER A 166 -10.86 16.27 -9.79
C SER A 166 -10.66 14.75 -9.77
N ARG A 167 -10.59 14.13 -10.99
CA ARG A 167 -10.44 12.69 -11.17
C ARG A 167 -9.40 12.38 -12.23
#